data_2856d1f28883b540def7d5834fd25228
#
_entry.id   2856d1f28883b540def7d5834fd25228
#
_cell.length_a   1.000
_cell.length_b   1.000
_cell.length_c   1.000
_cell.angle_alpha   90.00
_cell.angle_beta   90.00
_cell.angle_gamma   90.00
#
_symmetry.space_group_name_H-M   'P 1'
#
loop_
_entity.id
_entity.type
_entity.pdbx_description
1 polymer ?
#
loop_
_entity_poly.entity_id
_entity_poly.type
_entity_poly.pdbx_seq_one_letter_code
_entity_poly.pdbx_strand_id
1 'polypeptide(L)'
;MINKRKELNPITGKRMYYKDNPDAVKKRDSLRMYVNGKEVSKKHPLYKAGKYKSFDDAAFSSLLNYTTSKEGEVYAIANPAWDGWIKIGMAVDAEARLKSYQTSSPCRDYVLLHREFFNNRRRAEAEAHILASEKAEERRGEWFKITTVDAINIINTIDNTVKDGLQELKEVFTKKDKQGYYE
;
A
#
# COMPACT_ATOMS: atom_id res chain seq x y z
N MET A 1 -23.81 -36.33 21.83
CA MET A 1 -22.78 -35.26 21.74
C MET A 1 -21.46 -35.84 22.24
N ILE A 2 -20.52 -36.11 21.37
CA ILE A 2 -19.19 -36.64 21.74
C ILE A 2 -18.35 -35.48 22.25
N ASN A 3 -18.08 -35.49 23.54
CA ASN A 3 -17.23 -34.51 24.20
C ASN A 3 -15.79 -34.73 23.71
N LYS A 4 -15.35 -33.97 22.73
CA LYS A 4 -13.96 -33.97 22.25
C LYS A 4 -13.09 -33.50 23.43
N ARG A 5 -12.54 -34.43 24.19
CA ARG A 5 -11.49 -34.18 25.19
C ARG A 5 -10.38 -33.42 24.47
N LYS A 6 -10.05 -32.24 24.99
CA LYS A 6 -8.93 -31.45 24.46
C LYS A 6 -7.66 -32.30 24.62
N GLU A 7 -7.04 -32.64 23.51
CA GLU A 7 -5.82 -33.43 23.48
C GLU A 7 -4.73 -32.72 24.29
N LEU A 8 -4.08 -33.51 25.12
CA LEU A 8 -2.93 -33.04 25.90
C LEU A 8 -1.66 -33.38 25.13
N ASN A 9 -0.66 -32.51 25.22
CA ASN A 9 0.66 -32.77 24.68
C ASN A 9 1.23 -34.03 25.37
N PRO A 10 1.59 -35.09 24.64
CA PRO A 10 2.01 -36.38 25.23
C PRO A 10 3.32 -36.30 26.01
N ILE A 11 4.15 -35.28 25.75
CA ILE A 11 5.44 -35.08 26.42
C ILE A 11 5.29 -34.26 27.70
N THR A 12 4.47 -33.20 27.67
CA THR A 12 4.39 -32.23 28.77
C THR A 12 3.15 -32.38 29.64
N GLY A 13 2.17 -33.23 29.26
CA GLY A 13 0.88 -33.39 29.93
C GLY A 13 0.00 -32.15 29.96
N LYS A 14 0.42 -31.04 29.34
CA LYS A 14 -0.33 -29.75 29.29
C LYS A 14 -1.23 -29.70 28.10
N ARG A 15 -2.27 -28.84 28.16
CA ARG A 15 -3.17 -28.57 27.02
C ARG A 15 -2.37 -28.05 25.84
N MET A 16 -2.56 -28.66 24.67
CA MET A 16 -1.97 -28.16 23.42
C MET A 16 -2.56 -26.83 23.07
N TYR A 17 -1.71 -25.82 22.88
CA TYR A 17 -2.08 -24.52 22.37
C TYR A 17 -2.01 -24.51 20.83
N TYR A 18 -2.60 -23.49 20.20
CA TYR A 18 -2.67 -23.34 18.74
C TYR A 18 -1.31 -23.46 18.03
N LYS A 19 -0.24 -22.97 18.65
CA LYS A 19 1.11 -23.06 18.10
C LYS A 19 1.68 -24.48 18.05
N ASP A 20 1.08 -25.40 18.81
CA ASP A 20 1.50 -26.80 18.86
C ASP A 20 0.63 -27.71 17.98
N ASN A 21 -0.38 -27.14 17.32
CA ASN A 21 -1.28 -27.84 16.39
C ASN A 21 -1.27 -27.17 15.01
N PRO A 22 -0.44 -27.63 14.08
CA PRO A 22 -0.29 -27.04 12.76
C PRO A 22 -1.59 -27.05 11.94
N ASP A 23 -2.47 -28.02 12.14
CA ASP A 23 -3.75 -28.08 11.43
C ASP A 23 -4.77 -27.07 11.95
N ALA A 24 -4.75 -26.74 13.25
CA ALA A 24 -5.59 -25.70 13.81
C ALA A 24 -5.16 -24.32 13.33
N VAL A 25 -3.86 -24.07 13.19
CA VAL A 25 -3.30 -22.84 12.62
C VAL A 25 -3.71 -22.70 11.16
N LYS A 26 -3.52 -23.74 10.34
CA LYS A 26 -3.93 -23.77 8.94
C LYS A 26 -5.42 -23.48 8.75
N LYS A 27 -6.29 -24.06 9.58
CA LYS A 27 -7.74 -23.85 9.53
C LYS A 27 -8.13 -22.40 9.86
N ARG A 28 -7.43 -21.77 10.80
CA ARG A 28 -7.69 -20.39 11.21
C ARG A 28 -7.24 -19.38 10.15
N ASP A 29 -6.07 -19.59 9.59
CA ASP A 29 -5.48 -18.71 8.58
C ASP A 29 -6.24 -18.79 7.24
N SER A 30 -6.75 -19.96 6.88
CA SER A 30 -7.57 -20.14 5.69
C SER A 30 -8.91 -19.36 5.70
N LEU A 31 -9.35 -18.90 6.86
CA LEU A 31 -10.58 -18.11 7.02
C LEU A 31 -10.35 -16.60 6.92
N ARG A 32 -9.10 -16.17 6.89
CA ARG A 32 -8.75 -14.76 6.75
C ARG A 32 -8.60 -14.39 5.28
N MET A 33 -8.92 -13.16 4.96
CA MET A 33 -8.68 -12.56 3.66
C MET A 33 -8.08 -11.18 3.84
N TYR A 34 -7.07 -10.89 3.05
CA TYR A 34 -6.39 -9.59 3.05
C TYR A 34 -6.54 -8.92 1.68
N VAL A 35 -6.78 -7.62 1.69
CA VAL A 35 -6.82 -6.77 0.50
C VAL A 35 -5.98 -5.53 0.81
N ASN A 36 -5.00 -5.23 -0.04
CA ASN A 36 -4.08 -4.11 0.13
C ASN A 36 -3.41 -4.07 1.52
N GLY A 37 -2.98 -5.22 2.03
CA GLY A 37 -2.33 -5.35 3.33
C GLY A 37 -3.25 -5.27 4.56
N LYS A 38 -4.57 -5.08 4.38
CA LYS A 38 -5.55 -5.01 5.47
C LYS A 38 -6.40 -6.29 5.52
N GLU A 39 -6.64 -6.83 6.73
CA GLU A 39 -7.56 -7.94 6.92
C GLU A 39 -9.00 -7.50 6.59
N VAL A 40 -9.65 -8.25 5.73
CA VAL A 40 -11.02 -7.99 5.30
C VAL A 40 -11.99 -8.74 6.19
N SER A 41 -12.94 -8.02 6.77
CA SER A 41 -13.95 -8.63 7.63
C SER A 41 -14.85 -9.58 6.83
N LYS A 42 -15.41 -10.60 7.49
CA LYS A 42 -16.33 -11.57 6.86
C LYS A 42 -17.58 -10.91 6.25
N LYS A 43 -17.93 -9.71 6.68
CA LYS A 43 -19.07 -8.93 6.18
C LYS A 43 -18.73 -8.08 4.95
N HIS A 44 -17.44 -8.01 4.59
CA HIS A 44 -17.01 -7.17 3.47
C HIS A 44 -17.39 -7.80 2.12
N PRO A 45 -17.89 -7.02 1.13
CA PRO A 45 -18.32 -7.54 -0.16
C PRO A 45 -17.25 -8.33 -0.93
N LEU A 46 -15.98 -7.99 -0.74
CA LEU A 46 -14.85 -8.69 -1.36
C LEU A 46 -14.44 -9.96 -0.61
N TYR A 47 -15.04 -10.26 0.56
CA TYR A 47 -14.67 -11.44 1.33
C TYR A 47 -15.08 -12.72 0.61
N LYS A 48 -14.10 -13.61 0.38
CA LYS A 48 -14.33 -14.97 -0.14
C LYS A 48 -13.68 -15.95 0.81
N ALA A 49 -14.49 -16.74 1.49
CA ALA A 49 -14.02 -17.78 2.41
C ALA A 49 -13.07 -18.75 1.68
N GLY A 50 -11.94 -19.09 2.29
CA GLY A 50 -10.99 -20.07 1.75
C GLY A 50 -10.21 -19.62 0.52
N LYS A 51 -10.18 -18.31 0.18
CA LYS A 51 -9.40 -17.79 -0.94
C LYS A 51 -7.89 -18.02 -0.75
N TYR A 52 -7.40 -17.91 0.47
CA TYR A 52 -6.00 -18.14 0.82
C TYR A 52 -5.86 -19.39 1.68
N LYS A 53 -4.83 -20.19 1.40
CA LYS A 53 -4.58 -21.45 2.10
C LYS A 53 -3.92 -21.26 3.47
N SER A 54 -3.18 -20.14 3.62
CA SER A 54 -2.47 -19.81 4.86
C SER A 54 -2.39 -18.30 5.06
N PHE A 55 -1.98 -17.88 6.26
CA PHE A 55 -1.68 -16.48 6.55
C PHE A 55 -0.55 -15.93 5.66
N ASP A 56 0.51 -16.70 5.48
CA ASP A 56 1.67 -16.32 4.67
C ASP A 56 1.28 -16.13 3.20
N ASP A 57 0.45 -17.03 2.66
CA ASP A 57 -0.08 -16.92 1.30
C ASP A 57 -0.95 -15.66 1.13
N ALA A 58 -1.80 -15.35 2.10
CA ALA A 58 -2.60 -14.15 2.12
C ALA A 58 -1.75 -12.87 2.23
N ALA A 59 -0.77 -12.88 3.12
CA ALA A 59 0.13 -11.75 3.33
C ALA A 59 1.00 -11.49 2.09
N PHE A 60 1.56 -12.54 1.50
CA PHE A 60 2.38 -12.46 0.30
C PHE A 60 1.58 -11.94 -0.90
N SER A 61 0.39 -12.48 -1.13
CA SER A 61 -0.50 -12.03 -2.21
C SER A 61 -0.93 -10.57 -2.02
N SER A 62 -1.17 -10.14 -0.79
CA SER A 62 -1.54 -8.77 -0.46
C SER A 62 -0.37 -7.80 -0.69
N LEU A 63 0.84 -8.18 -0.29
CA LEU A 63 2.05 -7.41 -0.54
C LEU A 63 2.36 -7.30 -2.04
N LEU A 64 2.22 -8.40 -2.77
CA LEU A 64 2.40 -8.42 -4.22
C LEU A 64 1.39 -7.49 -4.91
N ASN A 65 0.11 -7.54 -4.54
CA ASN A 65 -0.91 -6.66 -5.08
C ASN A 65 -0.59 -5.18 -4.80
N TYR A 66 -0.12 -4.86 -3.59
CA TYR A 66 0.33 -3.51 -3.26
C TYR A 66 1.52 -3.08 -4.12
N THR A 67 2.48 -3.98 -4.34
CA THR A 67 3.69 -3.68 -5.13
C THR A 67 3.38 -3.54 -6.62
N THR A 68 2.42 -4.31 -7.13
CA THR A 68 2.04 -4.30 -8.55
C THR A 68 1.01 -3.23 -8.90
N SER A 69 0.22 -2.76 -7.92
CA SER A 69 -0.73 -1.66 -8.14
C SER A 69 0.01 -0.39 -8.53
N LYS A 70 -0.35 0.18 -9.68
CA LYS A 70 0.20 1.45 -10.18
C LYS A 70 -0.56 2.64 -9.60
N GLU A 71 -1.87 2.51 -9.45
CA GLU A 71 -2.78 3.55 -8.99
C GLU A 71 -2.60 3.87 -7.52
N GLY A 72 -2.88 5.11 -7.16
CA GLY A 72 -2.88 5.60 -5.79
C GLY A 72 -2.66 7.08 -5.68
N GLU A 73 -2.34 7.56 -4.50
CA GLU A 73 -2.23 8.96 -4.17
C GLU A 73 -0.76 9.37 -3.96
N VAL A 74 -0.39 10.55 -4.42
CA VAL A 74 0.78 11.30 -3.96
C VAL A 74 0.28 12.31 -2.94
N TYR A 75 0.99 12.43 -1.83
CA TYR A 75 0.57 13.26 -0.71
C TYR A 75 1.71 14.11 -0.16
N ALA A 76 1.35 15.21 0.46
CA ALA A 76 2.22 16.04 1.28
C ALA A 76 1.79 15.98 2.74
N ILE A 77 2.71 15.68 3.65
CA ILE A 77 2.49 15.71 5.09
C ILE A 77 3.53 16.56 5.79
N ALA A 78 3.15 17.18 6.90
CA ALA A 78 4.04 17.89 7.79
C ALA A 78 3.91 17.39 9.23
N ASN A 79 4.90 17.73 10.05
CA ASN A 79 4.86 17.55 11.48
C ASN A 79 5.29 18.87 12.15
N PRO A 80 4.52 19.41 13.12
CA PRO A 80 4.85 20.67 13.79
C PRO A 80 6.22 20.68 14.49
N ALA A 81 6.76 19.51 14.83
CA ALA A 81 8.09 19.39 15.43
C ALA A 81 9.23 19.74 14.44
N TRP A 82 8.94 19.75 13.14
CA TRP A 82 9.93 20.03 12.08
C TRP A 82 9.43 21.16 11.19
N ASP A 83 9.55 22.37 11.69
CA ASP A 83 9.08 23.57 11.01
C ASP A 83 9.71 23.74 9.62
N GLY A 84 8.88 24.06 8.64
CA GLY A 84 9.28 24.22 7.24
C GLY A 84 9.59 22.91 6.49
N TRP A 85 9.54 21.74 7.14
CA TRP A 85 9.79 20.47 6.50
C TRP A 85 8.48 19.80 6.08
N ILE A 86 8.39 19.45 4.80
CA ILE A 86 7.26 18.75 4.20
C ILE A 86 7.76 17.45 3.58
N LYS A 87 7.10 16.36 3.91
CA LYS A 87 7.34 15.07 3.27
C LYS A 87 6.37 14.90 2.10
N ILE A 88 6.94 14.60 0.94
CA ILE A 88 6.17 14.17 -0.23
C ILE A 88 6.38 12.66 -0.40
N GLY A 89 5.28 11.92 -0.52
CA GLY A 89 5.31 10.48 -0.63
C GLY A 89 4.09 9.93 -1.36
N MET A 90 4.09 8.62 -1.61
CA MET A 90 2.96 7.94 -2.26
C MET A 90 2.32 6.88 -1.39
N ALA A 91 1.05 6.61 -1.63
CA ALA A 91 0.32 5.50 -1.01
C ALA A 91 -0.82 5.04 -1.94
N VAL A 92 -1.42 3.89 -1.64
CA VAL A 92 -2.72 3.52 -2.21
C VAL A 92 -3.83 4.37 -1.58
N ASP A 93 -3.65 4.73 -0.31
CA ASP A 93 -4.58 5.52 0.51
C ASP A 93 -3.73 6.39 1.46
N ALA A 94 -3.69 7.69 1.20
CA ALA A 94 -2.88 8.65 1.95
C ALA A 94 -3.36 8.81 3.40
N GLU A 95 -4.66 8.71 3.66
CA GLU A 95 -5.19 8.80 5.03
C GLU A 95 -4.79 7.57 5.87
N ALA A 96 -4.84 6.39 5.27
CA ALA A 96 -4.35 5.18 5.93
C ALA A 96 -2.85 5.27 6.19
N ARG A 97 -2.10 5.87 5.27
CA ARG A 97 -0.66 6.12 5.43
C ARG A 97 -0.38 7.12 6.54
N LEU A 98 -1.13 8.23 6.58
CA LEU A 98 -1.06 9.21 7.68
C LEU A 98 -1.29 8.54 9.04
N LYS A 99 -2.30 7.69 9.18
CA LYS A 99 -2.55 6.93 10.42
C LYS A 99 -1.35 6.10 10.85
N SER A 100 -0.59 5.55 9.90
CA SER A 100 0.65 4.83 10.20
C SER A 100 1.74 5.76 10.74
N TYR A 101 1.88 6.98 10.19
CA TYR A 101 2.81 7.97 10.70
C TYR A 101 2.47 8.43 12.12
N GLN A 102 1.19 8.58 12.44
CA GLN A 102 0.74 8.97 13.79
C GLN A 102 1.25 8.01 14.87
N THR A 103 1.51 6.75 14.54
CA THR A 103 2.04 5.79 15.51
C THR A 103 3.50 6.03 15.88
N SER A 104 4.26 6.75 15.05
CA SER A 104 5.66 7.09 15.28
C SER A 104 5.87 8.41 16.03
N SER A 105 4.81 9.21 16.19
CA SER A 105 4.84 10.46 17.00
C SER A 105 4.08 10.27 18.31
N PRO A 106 4.68 10.60 19.46
CA PRO A 106 3.99 10.56 20.75
C PRO A 106 2.80 11.54 20.80
N CYS A 107 2.87 12.64 20.06
CA CYS A 107 1.83 13.67 20.00
C CYS A 107 0.76 13.36 18.93
N ARG A 108 1.02 12.39 18.03
CA ARG A 108 0.14 12.06 16.90
C ARG A 108 -0.27 13.27 16.07
N ASP A 109 0.68 14.11 15.77
CA ASP A 109 0.53 15.47 15.28
C ASP A 109 0.93 15.66 13.80
N TYR A 110 1.12 14.55 13.06
CA TYR A 110 1.27 14.64 11.61
C TYR A 110 0.00 15.16 10.96
N VAL A 111 0.16 16.10 10.03
CA VAL A 111 -0.94 16.73 9.29
C VAL A 111 -0.83 16.38 7.82
N LEU A 112 -1.92 15.92 7.23
CA LEU A 112 -2.04 15.77 5.78
C LEU A 112 -2.36 17.15 5.19
N LEU A 113 -1.41 17.71 4.45
CA LEU A 113 -1.53 19.04 3.83
C LEU A 113 -2.30 18.96 2.50
N HIS A 114 -1.98 17.95 1.71
CA HIS A 114 -2.57 17.75 0.39
C HIS A 114 -2.44 16.29 -0.07
N ARG A 115 -3.32 15.86 -0.97
CA ARG A 115 -3.23 14.60 -1.69
C ARG A 115 -3.92 14.72 -3.04
N GLU A 116 -3.41 13.98 -4.03
CA GLU A 116 -3.99 13.87 -5.37
C GLU A 116 -3.86 12.44 -5.87
N PHE A 117 -4.87 11.97 -6.60
CA PHE A 117 -4.90 10.62 -7.16
C PHE A 117 -4.20 10.54 -8.51
N PHE A 118 -3.38 9.51 -8.71
CA PHE A 118 -2.64 9.26 -9.94
C PHE A 118 -2.81 7.82 -10.44
N ASN A 119 -2.92 7.65 -11.75
CA ASN A 119 -2.93 6.34 -12.41
C ASN A 119 -1.57 5.63 -12.28
N ASN A 120 -0.50 6.37 -12.11
CA ASN A 120 0.84 5.86 -11.80
C ASN A 120 1.48 6.68 -10.67
N ARG A 121 1.16 6.31 -9.42
CA ARG A 121 1.67 7.01 -8.24
C ARG A 121 3.18 7.05 -8.13
N ARG A 122 3.90 5.99 -8.63
CA ARG A 122 5.37 5.96 -8.56
C ARG A 122 6.00 6.98 -9.47
N ARG A 123 5.47 7.10 -10.69
CA ARG A 123 5.92 8.12 -11.61
C ARG A 123 5.62 9.52 -11.06
N ALA A 124 4.40 9.73 -10.60
CA ALA A 124 3.99 11.01 -10.04
C ALA A 124 4.84 11.41 -8.81
N GLU A 125 5.14 10.47 -7.90
CA GLU A 125 6.03 10.73 -6.77
C GLU A 125 7.45 11.10 -7.24
N ALA A 126 8.00 10.36 -8.21
CA ALA A 126 9.34 10.65 -8.73
C ALA A 126 9.40 12.05 -9.37
N GLU A 127 8.38 12.44 -10.13
CA GLU A 127 8.26 13.77 -10.74
C GLU A 127 8.09 14.85 -9.66
N ALA A 128 7.25 14.61 -8.65
CA ALA A 128 7.09 15.50 -7.49
C ALA A 128 8.42 15.72 -6.76
N HIS A 129 9.22 14.66 -6.59
CA HIS A 129 10.52 14.75 -5.93
C HIS A 129 11.54 15.57 -6.74
N ILE A 130 11.52 15.50 -8.07
CA ILE A 130 12.35 16.33 -8.94
C ILE A 130 11.97 17.80 -8.76
N LEU A 131 10.70 18.13 -8.96
CA LEU A 131 10.19 19.51 -8.84
C LEU A 131 10.38 20.08 -7.44
N ALA A 132 10.18 19.27 -6.40
CA ALA A 132 10.40 19.68 -5.02
C ALA A 132 11.90 19.94 -4.74
N SER A 133 12.80 19.13 -5.31
CA SER A 133 14.24 19.33 -5.15
C SER A 133 14.74 20.62 -5.79
N GLU A 134 14.11 21.08 -6.88
CA GLU A 134 14.44 22.35 -7.54
C GLU A 134 14.05 23.58 -6.71
N LYS A 135 12.99 23.45 -5.89
CA LYS A 135 12.46 24.56 -5.08
C LYS A 135 12.89 24.51 -3.61
N ALA A 136 13.28 23.36 -3.09
CA ALA A 136 13.61 23.19 -1.69
C ALA A 136 14.94 23.85 -1.32
N GLU A 137 14.98 24.53 -0.17
CA GLU A 137 16.22 25.01 0.43
C GLU A 137 17.14 23.85 0.85
N GLU A 138 16.55 22.76 1.33
CA GLU A 138 17.25 21.55 1.78
C GLU A 138 16.39 20.32 1.50
N ARG A 139 17.01 19.16 1.22
CA ARG A 139 16.37 17.86 1.03
C ARG A 139 17.02 16.79 1.91
N ARG A 140 16.18 15.96 2.57
CA ARG A 140 16.59 14.76 3.31
C ARG A 140 15.70 13.58 2.94
N GLY A 141 16.13 12.78 1.98
CA GLY A 141 15.32 11.68 1.44
C GLY A 141 14.03 12.19 0.78
N GLU A 142 12.88 11.87 1.38
CA GLU A 142 11.55 12.29 0.94
C GLU A 142 11.04 13.56 1.68
N TRP A 143 11.88 14.18 2.51
CA TRP A 143 11.61 15.42 3.22
C TRP A 143 12.26 16.60 2.50
N PHE A 144 11.48 17.64 2.31
CA PHE A 144 11.89 18.85 1.61
C PHE A 144 11.62 20.08 2.48
N LYS A 145 12.59 20.97 2.58
CA LYS A 145 12.40 22.24 3.24
C LYS A 145 11.83 23.25 2.25
N ILE A 146 10.51 23.30 2.14
CA ILE A 146 9.74 24.11 1.19
C ILE A 146 8.46 24.63 1.84
N THR A 147 7.83 25.62 1.21
CA THR A 147 6.52 26.12 1.67
C THR A 147 5.39 25.12 1.41
N THR A 148 4.35 25.18 2.23
CA THR A 148 3.13 24.39 2.02
C THR A 148 2.49 24.67 0.66
N VAL A 149 2.51 25.92 0.22
CA VAL A 149 1.96 26.35 -1.07
C VAL A 149 2.74 25.71 -2.22
N ASP A 150 4.06 25.70 -2.15
CA ASP A 150 4.89 25.07 -3.17
C ASP A 150 4.66 23.55 -3.23
N ALA A 151 4.59 22.88 -2.09
CA ALA A 151 4.33 21.46 -2.04
C ALA A 151 2.97 21.09 -2.68
N ILE A 152 1.92 21.84 -2.40
CA ILE A 152 0.59 21.67 -3.00
C ILE A 152 0.65 21.92 -4.51
N ASN A 153 1.24 23.03 -4.92
CA ASN A 153 1.34 23.40 -6.34
C ASN A 153 2.13 22.34 -7.12
N ILE A 154 3.24 21.83 -6.59
CA ILE A 154 4.02 20.77 -7.22
C ILE A 154 3.14 19.55 -7.51
N ILE A 155 2.40 19.05 -6.52
CA ILE A 155 1.55 17.86 -6.70
C ILE A 155 0.45 18.14 -7.73
N ASN A 156 -0.17 19.32 -7.71
CA ASN A 156 -1.23 19.70 -8.65
C ASN A 156 -0.74 19.91 -10.10
N THR A 157 0.54 20.20 -10.31
CA THR A 157 1.09 20.40 -11.67
C THR A 157 1.45 19.09 -12.37
N ILE A 158 1.47 17.97 -11.66
CA ILE A 158 1.84 16.68 -12.24
C ILE A 158 0.73 16.18 -13.16
N ASP A 159 1.10 15.89 -14.40
CA ASP A 159 0.16 15.40 -15.40
C ASP A 159 -0.22 13.93 -15.17
N ASN A 160 -1.52 13.70 -14.93
CA ASN A 160 -2.08 12.36 -14.75
C ASN A 160 -2.36 11.64 -16.08
N THR A 161 -2.32 12.35 -17.20
CA THR A 161 -2.70 11.81 -18.53
C THR A 161 -1.54 11.13 -19.25
N VAL A 162 -0.29 11.39 -18.85
CA VAL A 162 0.88 10.78 -19.50
C VAL A 162 0.89 9.28 -19.26
N LYS A 163 0.66 8.52 -20.32
CA LYS A 163 0.77 7.06 -20.31
C LYS A 163 2.22 6.63 -20.09
N ASP A 164 2.42 5.55 -19.32
CA ASP A 164 3.74 4.92 -19.23
C ASP A 164 4.24 4.58 -20.63
N GLY A 165 5.46 4.96 -21.00
CA GLY A 165 6.04 4.64 -22.31
C GLY A 165 6.02 3.14 -22.65
N LEU A 166 6.03 2.25 -21.63
CA LEU A 166 5.79 0.82 -21.79
C LEU A 166 4.33 0.49 -22.20
N GLN A 167 3.38 1.33 -21.83
CA GLN A 167 1.97 1.16 -22.18
C GLN A 167 1.69 1.65 -23.59
N GLU A 168 2.36 2.73 -24.02
CA GLU A 168 2.37 3.21 -25.41
C GLU A 168 2.99 2.18 -26.35
N LEU A 169 4.14 1.59 -25.98
CA LEU A 169 4.76 0.50 -26.73
C LEU A 169 3.82 -0.72 -26.85
N LYS A 170 3.18 -1.14 -25.77
CA LYS A 170 2.22 -2.27 -25.82
C LYS A 170 1.00 -1.95 -26.69
N GLU A 171 0.48 -0.72 -26.64
CA GLU A 171 -0.63 -0.32 -27.51
C GLU A 171 -0.21 -0.25 -29.00
N VAL A 172 1.02 0.16 -29.29
CA VAL A 172 1.58 0.15 -30.64
C VAL A 172 1.78 -1.28 -31.16
N PHE A 173 2.32 -2.19 -30.34
CA PHE A 173 2.50 -3.59 -30.72
C PHE A 173 1.16 -4.31 -30.90
N THR A 174 0.19 -4.10 -30.00
CA THR A 174 -1.15 -4.71 -30.15
C THR A 174 -1.95 -4.14 -31.32
N LYS A 175 -1.69 -2.91 -31.75
CA LYS A 175 -2.29 -2.35 -32.97
C LYS A 175 -1.65 -2.91 -34.24
N LYS A 176 -0.33 -3.14 -34.24
CA LYS A 176 0.38 -3.79 -35.38
C LYS A 176 -0.07 -5.23 -35.59
N ASP A 177 -0.24 -6.01 -34.52
CA ASP A 177 -0.69 -7.40 -34.62
C ASP A 177 -2.15 -7.53 -35.13
N LYS A 178 -2.96 -6.47 -35.03
CA LYS A 178 -4.34 -6.45 -35.56
C LYS A 178 -4.41 -5.98 -37.03
N GLN A 179 -3.35 -5.37 -37.56
CA GLN A 179 -3.31 -4.85 -38.95
C GLN A 179 -2.49 -5.70 -39.93
N GLY A 180 -1.84 -6.74 -39.46
CA GLY A 180 -0.97 -7.54 -40.30
C GLY A 180 -1.38 -8.99 -40.42
N TYR A 181 -2.46 -9.28 -41.18
CA TYR A 181 -2.66 -10.57 -41.85
C TYR A 181 -3.91 -10.47 -42.71
N TYR A 182 -3.84 -9.69 -43.79
CA TYR A 182 -4.62 -9.87 -45.00
C TYR A 182 -3.76 -9.40 -46.16
N GLU A 183 -2.93 -10.30 -46.65
CA GLU A 183 -2.53 -10.43 -48.05
C GLU A 183 -2.28 -11.91 -48.37
#